data_f18f40772089ee053bef793593230d68
#
_entry.id   f18f40772089ee053bef793593230d68
#
_cell.length_a   1.000
_cell.length_b   1.000
_cell.length_c   1.000
_cell.angle_alpha   90.00
_cell.angle_beta   90.00
_cell.angle_gamma   90.00
#
_symmetry.space_group_name_H-M   'P 1'
#
loop_
_entity.id
_entity.type
_entity.pdbx_description
1 polymer ?
#
loop_
_entity_poly.entity_id
_entity_poly.type
_entity_poly.pdbx_seq_one_letter_code
_entity_poly.pdbx_strand_id
1 'polypeptide(L)'
;MAPIVQLLLGYELCGTYSRDPQDPRNGDVAYGLAPLTTPERISAFAQGCGRIHGAAQSREMLAHVLPNAWSPMEALVAALLELDHGHLGYDLGPLELNPRVQTGEKSTRVPDILFTGTRLGINYDSSMHLDDRDRLVDDKRRTRELLSAGVSVLPMTSEDLSEKGGFDRLARQVMNFLEASEGRGVSRQRAFMARKRVQKERQELIWSLMPGDRGARISRVAAGAEVAPPREIVEVELPPVRSREPEE
;
A
#
# COMPACT_ATOMS: atom_id res chain seq x y z
N MET A 1 -5.37 -21.94 -0.54
CA MET A 1 -5.53 -20.47 -0.41
C MET A 1 -4.78 -19.83 -1.56
N ALA A 2 -5.34 -18.79 -2.21
CA ALA A 2 -4.65 -18.08 -3.29
C ALA A 2 -3.40 -17.36 -2.75
N PRO A 3 -2.30 -17.24 -3.54
CA PRO A 3 -1.04 -16.62 -3.08
C PRO A 3 -1.22 -15.23 -2.48
N ILE A 4 -1.94 -14.35 -3.15
CA ILE A 4 -2.17 -12.98 -2.67
C ILE A 4 -2.95 -12.94 -1.34
N VAL A 5 -3.85 -13.90 -1.09
CA VAL A 5 -4.60 -13.96 0.19
C VAL A 5 -3.67 -14.35 1.34
N GLN A 6 -2.65 -15.18 1.08
CA GLN A 6 -1.61 -15.49 2.07
C GLN A 6 -0.76 -14.27 2.39
N LEU A 7 -0.41 -13.49 1.36
CA LEU A 7 0.31 -12.23 1.53
C LEU A 7 -0.50 -11.22 2.34
N LEU A 8 -1.78 -11.01 2.01
CA LEU A 8 -2.66 -10.09 2.74
C LEU A 8 -2.88 -10.51 4.19
N LEU A 9 -2.92 -11.82 4.48
CA LEU A 9 -2.92 -12.32 5.86
C LEU A 9 -1.60 -11.99 6.57
N GLY A 10 -0.46 -12.13 5.89
CA GLY A 10 0.85 -11.72 6.41
C GLY A 10 0.90 -10.23 6.76
N TYR A 11 0.36 -9.36 5.89
CA TYR A 11 0.24 -7.93 6.17
C TYR A 11 -0.62 -7.65 7.40
N GLU A 12 -1.75 -8.35 7.57
CA GLU A 12 -2.64 -8.20 8.73
C GLU A 12 -1.95 -8.63 10.03
N LEU A 13 -1.22 -9.75 10.02
CA LEU A 13 -0.46 -10.22 11.19
C LEU A 13 0.68 -9.28 11.59
N CYS A 14 1.30 -8.60 10.63
CA CYS A 14 2.41 -7.66 10.81
C CYS A 14 1.96 -6.19 10.83
N GLY A 15 0.67 -5.92 10.59
CA GLY A 15 0.07 -4.59 10.55
C GLY A 15 -0.60 -4.18 11.86
N THR A 16 -1.24 -3.02 11.82
CA THR A 16 -1.95 -2.43 12.97
C THR A 16 -3.47 -2.48 12.82
N TYR A 17 -3.98 -3.40 12.02
CA TYR A 17 -5.41 -3.61 11.82
C TYR A 17 -5.75 -5.11 11.90
N SER A 18 -7.03 -5.41 12.09
CA SER A 18 -7.56 -6.77 11.98
C SER A 18 -8.95 -6.74 11.38
N ARG A 19 -9.20 -7.64 10.43
CA ARG A 19 -10.50 -7.83 9.81
C ARG A 19 -11.36 -8.77 10.67
N ASP A 20 -12.67 -8.67 10.53
CA ASP A 20 -13.59 -9.62 11.15
C ASP A 20 -13.28 -11.06 10.67
N PRO A 21 -12.91 -11.99 11.57
CA PRO A 21 -12.60 -13.37 11.19
C PRO A 21 -13.81 -14.15 10.66
N GLN A 22 -15.02 -13.70 10.94
CA GLN A 22 -16.27 -14.31 10.47
C GLN A 22 -16.61 -13.84 9.05
N ASP A 23 -16.34 -12.59 8.71
CA ASP A 23 -16.50 -12.00 7.39
C ASP A 23 -15.32 -11.10 7.03
N PRO A 24 -14.15 -11.68 6.67
CA PRO A 24 -12.95 -10.90 6.39
C PRO A 24 -13.07 -9.95 5.20
N ARG A 25 -14.12 -10.08 4.39
CA ARG A 25 -14.36 -9.28 3.20
C ARG A 25 -15.26 -8.08 3.47
N ASN A 26 -16.35 -8.26 4.22
CA ASN A 26 -17.39 -7.24 4.38
C ASN A 26 -17.65 -6.88 5.85
N GLY A 27 -17.04 -7.61 6.78
CA GLY A 27 -17.15 -7.34 8.21
C GLY A 27 -16.38 -6.12 8.64
N ASP A 28 -16.49 -5.80 9.92
CA ASP A 28 -15.82 -4.67 10.53
C ASP A 28 -14.29 -4.83 10.53
N VAL A 29 -13.60 -3.71 10.48
CA VAL A 29 -12.14 -3.65 10.61
C VAL A 29 -11.78 -2.91 11.90
N ALA A 30 -11.01 -3.54 12.77
CA ALA A 30 -10.40 -2.90 13.93
C ALA A 30 -9.05 -2.28 13.53
N TYR A 31 -8.78 -1.06 13.99
CA TYR A 31 -7.58 -0.29 13.67
C TYR A 31 -6.79 0.05 14.92
N GLY A 32 -5.52 0.43 14.74
CA GLY A 32 -4.64 0.87 15.84
C GLY A 32 -4.22 -0.26 16.78
N LEU A 33 -4.22 -1.50 16.30
CA LEU A 33 -3.82 -2.68 17.04
C LEU A 33 -2.28 -2.81 17.08
N ALA A 34 -1.77 -3.47 18.10
CA ALA A 34 -0.38 -3.89 18.09
C ALA A 34 -0.19 -5.06 17.11
N PRO A 35 0.86 -5.05 16.26
CA PRO A 35 1.17 -6.18 15.39
C PRO A 35 1.36 -7.48 16.18
N LEU A 36 0.83 -8.58 15.66
CA LEU A 36 0.94 -9.90 16.30
C LEU A 36 2.34 -10.51 16.09
N THR A 37 3.01 -10.15 15.01
CA THR A 37 4.34 -10.65 14.65
C THR A 37 5.08 -9.62 13.79
N THR A 38 6.29 -9.99 13.31
CA THR A 38 7.05 -9.20 12.34
C THR A 38 7.30 -10.02 11.07
N PRO A 39 7.61 -9.37 9.92
CA PRO A 39 7.94 -10.09 8.68
C PRO A 39 9.07 -11.11 8.86
N GLU A 40 10.10 -10.78 9.65
CA GLU A 40 11.24 -11.68 9.92
C GLU A 40 10.80 -12.92 10.70
N ARG A 41 9.97 -12.74 11.73
CA ARG A 41 9.50 -13.84 12.58
C ARG A 41 8.57 -14.78 11.82
N ILE A 42 7.63 -14.25 11.03
CA ILE A 42 6.71 -15.06 10.24
C ILE A 42 7.45 -15.80 9.11
N SER A 43 8.44 -15.16 8.48
CA SER A 43 9.30 -15.78 7.47
C SER A 43 10.16 -16.90 8.06
N ALA A 44 10.77 -16.67 9.23
CA ALA A 44 11.54 -17.70 9.93
C ALA A 44 10.66 -18.90 10.31
N PHE A 45 9.43 -18.66 10.80
CA PHE A 45 8.47 -19.72 11.07
C PHE A 45 8.15 -20.55 9.81
N ALA A 46 7.84 -19.87 8.69
CA ALA A 46 7.53 -20.53 7.42
C ALA A 46 8.71 -21.34 6.86
N GLN A 47 9.96 -20.91 7.09
CA GLN A 47 11.16 -21.67 6.73
C GLN A 47 11.28 -22.95 7.56
N GLY A 48 10.92 -22.92 8.84
CA GLY A 48 10.92 -24.07 9.74
C GLY A 48 9.83 -25.11 9.47
N CYS A 49 8.79 -24.77 8.70
CA CYS A 49 7.64 -25.66 8.44
C CYS A 49 7.96 -26.90 7.54
N GLY A 50 9.18 -27.04 7.02
CA GLY A 50 9.58 -28.22 6.26
C GLY A 50 8.73 -28.45 4.99
N ARG A 51 8.33 -29.72 4.73
CA ARG A 51 7.60 -30.15 3.53
C ARG A 51 6.06 -30.19 3.74
N ILE A 52 5.51 -29.28 4.50
CA ILE A 52 4.06 -29.17 4.67
C ILE A 52 3.43 -28.64 3.37
N HIS A 53 2.25 -29.16 3.01
CA HIS A 53 1.52 -28.72 1.82
C HIS A 53 1.26 -27.19 1.89
N GLY A 54 1.62 -26.46 0.83
CA GLY A 54 1.52 -25.02 0.76
C GLY A 54 2.68 -24.23 1.37
N ALA A 55 3.61 -24.85 2.11
CA ALA A 55 4.72 -24.17 2.76
C ALA A 55 5.65 -23.43 1.77
N ALA A 56 5.88 -23.99 0.58
CA ALA A 56 6.69 -23.35 -0.45
C ALA A 56 6.06 -22.03 -0.93
N GLN A 57 4.76 -22.06 -1.25
CA GLN A 57 4.00 -20.88 -1.64
C GLN A 57 3.92 -19.85 -0.51
N SER A 58 3.74 -20.30 0.75
CA SER A 58 3.72 -19.38 1.90
C SER A 58 5.07 -18.69 2.08
N ARG A 59 6.19 -19.40 1.95
CA ARG A 59 7.53 -18.80 2.02
C ARG A 59 7.75 -17.73 0.95
N GLU A 60 7.30 -18.02 -0.28
CA GLU A 60 7.36 -17.06 -1.38
C GLU A 60 6.57 -15.80 -1.07
N MET A 61 5.31 -15.94 -0.68
CA MET A 61 4.45 -14.79 -0.40
C MET A 61 4.86 -14.00 0.85
N LEU A 62 5.29 -14.68 1.91
CA LEU A 62 5.70 -14.02 3.14
C LEU A 62 7.02 -13.23 3.00
N ALA A 63 7.81 -13.50 1.97
CA ALA A 63 8.98 -12.69 1.63
C ALA A 63 8.63 -11.29 1.11
N HIS A 64 7.36 -11.07 0.71
CA HIS A 64 6.83 -9.79 0.23
C HIS A 64 6.02 -9.04 1.31
N VAL A 65 5.96 -9.54 2.54
CA VAL A 65 5.25 -8.84 3.61
C VAL A 65 6.07 -7.64 4.07
N LEU A 66 5.50 -6.45 3.91
CA LEU A 66 6.03 -5.22 4.47
C LEU A 66 5.42 -4.97 5.86
N PRO A 67 6.18 -4.44 6.82
CA PRO A 67 5.65 -4.05 8.11
C PRO A 67 4.79 -2.79 8.01
N ASN A 68 4.07 -2.48 9.09
CA ASN A 68 3.43 -1.18 9.30
C ASN A 68 2.26 -0.85 8.35
N ALA A 69 1.54 -1.85 7.84
CA ALA A 69 0.25 -1.60 7.19
C ALA A 69 -0.79 -1.16 8.23
N TRP A 70 -1.48 -0.05 7.97
CA TRP A 70 -2.50 0.48 8.89
C TRP A 70 -3.92 0.12 8.48
N SER A 71 -4.11 -0.32 7.23
CA SER A 71 -5.42 -0.73 6.73
C SER A 71 -5.32 -1.88 5.72
N PRO A 72 -6.44 -2.65 5.54
CA PRO A 72 -6.52 -3.67 4.50
C PRO A 72 -6.32 -3.12 3.08
N MET A 73 -6.73 -1.88 2.85
CA MET A 73 -6.65 -1.25 1.53
C MET A 73 -5.21 -0.86 1.19
N GLU A 74 -4.47 -0.31 2.13
CA GLU A 74 -3.03 -0.05 1.97
C GLU A 74 -2.28 -1.35 1.66
N ALA A 75 -2.56 -2.42 2.41
CA ALA A 75 -1.97 -3.75 2.18
C ALA A 75 -2.28 -4.29 0.77
N LEU A 76 -3.53 -4.15 0.30
CA LEU A 76 -3.92 -4.57 -1.04
C LEU A 76 -3.20 -3.76 -2.12
N VAL A 77 -3.15 -2.44 -1.98
CA VAL A 77 -2.47 -1.54 -2.92
C VAL A 77 -0.98 -1.85 -2.98
N ALA A 78 -0.32 -2.00 -1.83
CA ALA A 78 1.09 -2.35 -1.75
C ALA A 78 1.37 -3.71 -2.41
N ALA A 79 0.57 -4.74 -2.09
CA ALA A 79 0.70 -6.06 -2.70
C ALA A 79 0.59 -6.01 -4.23
N LEU A 80 -0.37 -5.28 -4.77
CA LEU A 80 -0.56 -5.14 -6.22
C LEU A 80 0.62 -4.40 -6.88
N LEU A 81 1.14 -3.34 -6.26
CA LEU A 81 2.24 -2.56 -6.82
C LEU A 81 3.58 -3.31 -6.77
N GLU A 82 3.83 -4.08 -5.72
CA GLU A 82 5.12 -4.73 -5.47
C GLU A 82 5.25 -6.12 -6.09
N LEU A 83 4.18 -6.94 -6.02
CA LEU A 83 4.22 -8.30 -6.56
C LEU A 83 4.61 -8.28 -8.04
N ASP A 84 5.32 -9.34 -8.42
CA ASP A 84 5.73 -9.55 -9.80
C ASP A 84 4.56 -9.91 -10.74
N HIS A 85 4.88 -10.03 -12.00
CA HIS A 85 3.92 -10.34 -13.05
C HIS A 85 3.33 -11.75 -12.94
N GLY A 86 4.04 -12.69 -12.33
CA GLY A 86 3.56 -14.06 -12.09
C GLY A 86 2.36 -14.09 -11.14
N HIS A 87 2.28 -13.11 -10.28
CA HIS A 87 1.20 -12.93 -9.30
C HIS A 87 0.20 -11.81 -9.68
N LEU A 88 0.16 -11.41 -10.94
CA LEU A 88 -0.66 -10.31 -11.47
C LEU A 88 -0.31 -8.93 -10.90
N GLY A 89 0.81 -8.79 -10.20
CA GLY A 89 1.33 -7.52 -9.72
C GLY A 89 1.91 -6.64 -10.84
N TYR A 90 2.36 -5.45 -10.45
CA TYR A 90 2.92 -4.47 -11.38
C TYR A 90 4.45 -4.43 -11.36
N ASP A 91 5.10 -5.09 -10.38
CA ASP A 91 6.56 -5.14 -10.24
C ASP A 91 7.18 -3.73 -10.18
N LEU A 92 6.59 -2.86 -9.38
CA LEU A 92 7.00 -1.45 -9.23
C LEU A 92 7.73 -1.17 -7.91
N GLY A 93 7.81 -2.15 -6.99
CA GLY A 93 8.52 -2.01 -5.72
C GLY A 93 10.03 -1.71 -5.88
N PRO A 94 10.77 -1.61 -4.81
CA PRO A 94 10.32 -1.77 -3.42
C PRO A 94 9.52 -0.60 -2.86
N LEU A 95 8.72 -0.88 -1.83
CA LEU A 95 7.82 0.06 -1.18
C LEU A 95 8.06 0.09 0.34
N GLU A 96 7.64 1.17 0.97
CA GLU A 96 7.51 1.31 2.41
C GLU A 96 6.10 1.77 2.76
N LEU A 97 5.52 1.20 3.82
CA LEU A 97 4.19 1.53 4.30
C LEU A 97 4.28 2.48 5.49
N ASN A 98 3.51 3.55 5.43
CA ASN A 98 3.40 4.55 6.49
C ASN A 98 4.76 5.04 7.02
N PRO A 99 5.75 5.34 6.14
CA PRO A 99 7.05 5.83 6.59
C PRO A 99 6.93 7.26 7.09
N ARG A 100 7.78 7.63 8.05
CA ARG A 100 7.89 9.01 8.50
C ARG A 100 8.81 9.80 7.58
N VAL A 101 8.27 10.83 6.97
CA VAL A 101 8.99 11.77 6.12
C VAL A 101 9.16 13.08 6.86
N GLN A 102 10.40 13.54 7.04
CA GLN A 102 10.71 14.84 7.60
C GLN A 102 10.28 15.93 6.62
N THR A 103 9.37 16.80 7.01
CA THR A 103 8.84 17.89 6.17
C THR A 103 9.25 19.28 6.64
N GLY A 104 9.96 19.36 7.77
CA GLY A 104 10.50 20.60 8.35
C GLY A 104 11.31 20.28 9.60
N GLU A 105 11.95 21.27 10.23
CA GLU A 105 12.83 21.05 11.39
C GLU A 105 12.16 20.26 12.54
N LYS A 106 10.84 20.43 12.72
CA LYS A 106 10.07 19.79 13.80
C LYS A 106 8.79 19.12 13.30
N SER A 107 8.61 19.00 11.99
CA SER A 107 7.40 18.44 11.40
C SER A 107 7.72 17.19 10.59
N THR A 108 6.94 16.15 10.82
CA THR A 108 6.94 14.91 10.05
C THR A 108 5.57 14.66 9.47
N ARG A 109 5.53 14.04 8.29
CA ARG A 109 4.32 13.55 7.64
C ARG A 109 4.50 12.10 7.22
N VAL A 110 3.38 11.40 7.14
CA VAL A 110 3.34 9.97 6.86
C VAL A 110 2.50 9.79 5.59
N PRO A 111 3.11 9.55 4.41
CA PRO A 111 2.36 9.04 3.27
C PRO A 111 1.99 7.57 3.54
N ASP A 112 0.86 7.10 2.99
CA ASP A 112 0.42 5.72 3.23
C ASP A 112 1.37 4.72 2.56
N ILE A 113 1.89 5.05 1.37
CA ILE A 113 2.91 4.28 0.64
C ILE A 113 3.98 5.22 0.13
N LEU A 114 5.24 4.82 0.23
CA LEU A 114 6.39 5.50 -0.39
C LEU A 114 7.19 4.50 -1.22
N PHE A 115 7.54 4.86 -2.45
CA PHE A 115 8.45 4.05 -3.28
C PHE A 115 9.89 4.26 -2.79
N THR A 116 10.50 3.19 -2.28
CA THR A 116 11.82 3.23 -1.65
C THR A 116 12.89 3.80 -2.59
N GLY A 117 13.68 4.72 -2.06
CA GLY A 117 14.73 5.39 -2.83
C GLY A 117 14.22 6.40 -3.85
N THR A 118 12.94 6.78 -3.79
CA THR A 118 12.33 7.79 -4.67
C THR A 118 11.66 8.90 -3.87
N ARG A 119 11.09 9.87 -4.57
CA ARG A 119 10.27 10.94 -4.00
C ARG A 119 8.79 10.80 -4.39
N LEU A 120 8.35 9.57 -4.65
CA LEU A 120 6.96 9.26 -5.00
C LEU A 120 6.28 8.54 -3.84
N GLY A 121 5.15 9.10 -3.39
CA GLY A 121 4.22 8.45 -2.46
C GLY A 121 2.84 8.27 -3.06
N ILE A 122 2.00 7.47 -2.38
CA ILE A 122 0.57 7.34 -2.62
C ILE A 122 -0.14 7.56 -1.29
N ASN A 123 -1.25 8.30 -1.31
CA ASN A 123 -2.19 8.37 -0.20
C ASN A 123 -3.51 7.75 -0.65
N TYR A 124 -4.00 6.81 0.14
CA TYR A 124 -5.33 6.22 -0.06
C TYR A 124 -6.38 7.02 0.71
N ASP A 125 -7.28 7.66 -0.02
CA ASP A 125 -8.40 8.39 0.56
C ASP A 125 -9.64 7.49 0.53
N SER A 126 -10.13 7.11 1.70
CA SER A 126 -11.42 6.44 1.81
C SER A 126 -12.52 7.50 1.72
N SER A 127 -13.17 7.61 0.57
CA SER A 127 -14.23 8.58 0.25
C SER A 127 -15.45 8.59 1.20
N MET A 128 -15.44 7.74 2.24
CA MET A 128 -16.52 7.63 3.23
C MET A 128 -16.57 8.77 4.28
N HIS A 129 -15.69 9.77 4.20
CA HIS A 129 -15.61 10.86 5.19
C HIS A 129 -15.76 12.26 4.60
N LEU A 130 -16.56 12.41 3.53
CA LEU A 130 -16.78 13.70 2.86
C LEU A 130 -17.42 14.79 3.74
N ASP A 131 -17.98 14.43 4.90
CA ASP A 131 -18.66 15.37 5.79
C ASP A 131 -17.74 16.01 6.87
N ASP A 132 -16.46 15.64 6.96
CA ASP A 132 -15.54 16.18 7.96
C ASP A 132 -14.62 17.24 7.34
N ARG A 133 -15.04 18.50 7.42
CA ARG A 133 -14.27 19.65 6.90
C ARG A 133 -12.85 19.74 7.48
N ASP A 134 -12.69 19.40 8.73
CA ASP A 134 -11.41 19.54 9.43
C ASP A 134 -10.41 18.50 8.91
N ARG A 135 -10.86 17.28 8.61
CA ARG A 135 -10.04 16.24 7.98
C ARG A 135 -9.61 16.63 6.57
N LEU A 136 -10.51 17.18 5.75
CA LEU A 136 -10.17 17.66 4.41
C LEU A 136 -9.10 18.76 4.44
N VAL A 137 -9.16 19.65 5.43
CA VAL A 137 -8.14 20.71 5.60
C VAL A 137 -6.80 20.11 6.01
N ASP A 138 -6.80 19.15 6.93
CA ASP A 138 -5.55 18.50 7.39
C ASP A 138 -4.91 17.64 6.30
N ASP A 139 -5.69 16.91 5.50
CA ASP A 139 -5.19 16.13 4.36
C ASP A 139 -4.57 17.03 3.29
N LYS A 140 -5.19 18.15 2.98
CA LYS A 140 -4.62 19.13 2.05
C LYS A 140 -3.32 19.76 2.62
N ARG A 141 -3.27 19.98 3.94
CA ARG A 141 -2.06 20.48 4.61
C ARG A 141 -0.97 19.45 4.57
N ARG A 142 -1.27 18.17 4.89
CA ARG A 142 -0.36 17.02 4.83
C ARG A 142 0.27 16.90 3.44
N THR A 143 -0.56 16.90 2.40
CA THR A 143 -0.10 16.81 1.00
C THR A 143 0.80 17.99 0.62
N ARG A 144 0.46 19.22 1.03
CA ARG A 144 1.28 20.41 0.74
C ARG A 144 2.62 20.38 1.45
N GLU A 145 2.68 19.92 2.69
CA GLU A 145 3.92 19.79 3.44
C GLU A 145 4.83 18.71 2.85
N LEU A 146 4.30 17.58 2.42
CA LEU A 146 5.06 16.55 1.68
C LEU A 146 5.60 17.10 0.37
N LEU A 147 4.79 17.82 -0.40
CA LEU A 147 5.22 18.45 -1.65
C LEU A 147 6.34 19.49 -1.40
N SER A 148 6.23 20.27 -0.32
CA SER A 148 7.26 21.25 0.08
C SER A 148 8.59 20.59 0.48
N ALA A 149 8.52 19.35 0.98
CA ALA A 149 9.70 18.50 1.24
C ALA A 149 10.21 17.77 -0.02
N GLY A 150 9.60 18.05 -1.17
CA GLY A 150 9.94 17.46 -2.47
C GLY A 150 9.37 16.06 -2.70
N VAL A 151 8.41 15.61 -1.89
CA VAL A 151 7.72 14.34 -2.10
C VAL A 151 6.43 14.58 -2.88
N SER A 152 6.34 14.01 -4.06
CA SER A 152 5.12 13.99 -4.86
C SER A 152 4.21 12.87 -4.38
N VAL A 153 2.97 13.19 -4.05
CA VAL A 153 1.99 12.20 -3.57
C VAL A 153 0.84 12.09 -4.56
N LEU A 154 0.61 10.88 -5.06
CA LEU A 154 -0.56 10.56 -5.88
C LEU A 154 -1.74 10.23 -4.97
N PRO A 155 -2.86 10.95 -5.07
CA PRO A 155 -4.07 10.57 -4.38
C PRO A 155 -4.67 9.33 -5.04
N MET A 156 -5.20 8.43 -4.24
CA MET A 156 -5.91 7.23 -4.67
C MET A 156 -7.18 7.07 -3.85
N THR A 157 -8.25 6.64 -4.49
CA THR A 157 -9.54 6.38 -3.83
C THR A 157 -10.00 4.94 -4.04
N SER A 158 -11.09 4.56 -3.37
CA SER A 158 -11.74 3.27 -3.60
C SER A 158 -12.22 3.10 -5.05
N GLU A 159 -12.51 4.19 -5.76
CA GLU A 159 -12.92 4.18 -7.16
C GLU A 159 -11.81 3.65 -8.08
N ASP A 160 -10.55 3.97 -7.78
CA ASP A 160 -9.40 3.45 -8.53
C ASP A 160 -9.30 1.92 -8.48
N LEU A 161 -9.83 1.28 -7.44
CA LEU A 161 -9.91 -0.17 -7.33
C LEU A 161 -11.20 -0.74 -7.91
N SER A 162 -12.34 -0.07 -7.67
CA SER A 162 -13.66 -0.56 -8.06
C SER A 162 -13.97 -0.35 -9.53
N GLU A 163 -13.50 0.75 -10.13
CA GLU A 163 -13.68 1.01 -11.55
C GLU A 163 -12.84 0.10 -12.44
N LYS A 164 -13.43 -0.32 -13.56
CA LYS A 164 -12.70 -1.11 -14.56
C LYS A 164 -11.48 -0.34 -15.09
N GLY A 165 -10.30 -0.89 -14.87
CA GLY A 165 -9.03 -0.32 -15.28
C GLY A 165 -8.60 0.91 -14.47
N GLY A 166 -9.25 1.19 -13.33
CA GLY A 166 -8.87 2.29 -12.44
C GLY A 166 -7.45 2.11 -11.91
N PHE A 167 -7.16 0.95 -11.35
CA PHE A 167 -5.82 0.66 -10.84
C PHE A 167 -4.74 0.63 -11.94
N ASP A 168 -5.08 0.21 -13.16
CA ASP A 168 -4.16 0.30 -14.32
C ASP A 168 -3.85 1.77 -14.69
N ARG A 169 -4.80 2.71 -14.46
CA ARG A 169 -4.54 4.15 -14.65
C ARG A 169 -3.58 4.69 -13.61
N LEU A 170 -3.78 4.36 -12.33
CA LEU A 170 -2.87 4.71 -11.24
C LEU A 170 -1.46 4.16 -11.49
N ALA A 171 -1.35 2.87 -11.79
CA ALA A 171 -0.06 2.24 -12.07
C ALA A 171 0.68 2.90 -13.25
N ARG A 172 -0.05 3.38 -14.27
CA ARG A 172 0.53 4.17 -15.36
C ARG A 172 1.07 5.51 -14.90
N GLN A 173 0.38 6.21 -13.99
CA GLN A 173 0.87 7.46 -13.42
C GLN A 173 2.15 7.23 -12.60
N VAL A 174 2.18 6.16 -11.79
CA VAL A 174 3.38 5.72 -11.06
C VAL A 174 4.54 5.47 -12.04
N MET A 175 4.33 4.66 -13.09
CA MET A 175 5.36 4.37 -14.09
C MET A 175 5.87 5.63 -14.79
N ASN A 176 4.97 6.57 -15.12
CA ASN A 176 5.36 7.84 -15.74
C ASN A 176 6.25 8.65 -14.82
N PHE A 177 5.94 8.71 -13.53
CA PHE A 177 6.75 9.41 -12.55
C PHE A 177 8.12 8.75 -12.38
N LEU A 178 8.15 7.43 -12.18
CA LEU A 178 9.40 6.67 -12.01
C LEU A 178 10.33 6.82 -13.21
N GLU A 179 9.78 6.85 -14.42
CA GLU A 179 10.55 7.02 -15.65
C GLU A 179 11.04 8.47 -15.81
N ALA A 180 10.15 9.46 -15.66
CA ALA A 180 10.45 10.86 -15.94
C ALA A 180 11.30 11.53 -14.83
N SER A 181 11.05 11.19 -13.57
CA SER A 181 11.67 11.87 -12.43
C SER A 181 12.84 11.09 -11.83
N GLU A 182 12.79 9.75 -11.89
CA GLU A 182 13.78 8.88 -11.28
C GLU A 182 14.68 8.17 -12.31
N GLY A 183 14.36 8.29 -13.61
CA GLY A 183 15.08 7.61 -14.69
C GLY A 183 14.97 6.07 -14.62
N ARG A 184 13.95 5.55 -13.93
CA ARG A 184 13.73 4.11 -13.77
C ARG A 184 13.08 3.52 -15.01
N GLY A 185 13.71 2.51 -15.62
CA GLY A 185 13.13 1.82 -16.77
C GLY A 185 11.90 0.98 -16.37
N VAL A 186 10.75 1.23 -17.02
CA VAL A 186 9.47 0.56 -16.75
C VAL A 186 8.87 -0.11 -18.00
N SER A 187 9.68 -0.32 -19.03
CA SER A 187 9.20 -0.87 -20.32
C SER A 187 8.60 -2.26 -20.19
N ARG A 188 9.19 -3.13 -19.34
CA ARG A 188 8.70 -4.49 -19.06
C ARG A 188 7.33 -4.45 -18.41
N GLN A 189 7.15 -3.60 -17.40
CA GLN A 189 5.91 -3.40 -16.67
C GLN A 189 4.80 -2.90 -17.61
N ARG A 190 5.11 -1.91 -18.46
CA ARG A 190 4.18 -1.40 -19.47
C ARG A 190 3.74 -2.47 -20.47
N ALA A 191 4.70 -3.25 -20.99
CA ALA A 191 4.40 -4.33 -21.93
C ALA A 191 3.52 -5.43 -21.32
N PHE A 192 3.74 -5.76 -20.06
CA PHE A 192 2.91 -6.74 -19.33
C PHE A 192 1.51 -6.18 -19.07
N MET A 193 1.41 -4.95 -18.57
CA MET A 193 0.14 -4.27 -18.30
C MET A 193 -0.73 -4.11 -19.56
N ALA A 194 -0.14 -3.96 -20.72
CA ALA A 194 -0.87 -3.80 -21.98
C ALA A 194 -1.62 -5.07 -22.45
N ARG A 195 -1.34 -6.23 -21.86
CA ARG A 195 -1.97 -7.51 -22.23
C ARG A 195 -3.40 -7.56 -21.74
N LYS A 196 -4.39 -7.58 -22.63
CA LYS A 196 -5.84 -7.60 -22.30
C LYS A 196 -6.24 -8.73 -21.31
N ARG A 197 -5.63 -9.91 -21.46
CA ARG A 197 -5.87 -11.03 -20.56
C ARG A 197 -5.45 -10.70 -19.13
N VAL A 198 -4.26 -10.13 -18.97
CA VAL A 198 -3.71 -9.72 -17.66
C VAL A 198 -4.59 -8.64 -17.01
N GLN A 199 -5.01 -7.64 -17.79
CA GLN A 199 -5.92 -6.60 -17.32
C GLN A 199 -7.22 -7.19 -16.77
N LYS A 200 -7.81 -8.14 -17.52
CA LYS A 200 -9.05 -8.81 -17.08
C LYS A 200 -8.84 -9.62 -15.81
N GLU A 201 -7.82 -10.51 -15.78
CA GLU A 201 -7.52 -11.37 -14.63
C GLU A 201 -7.19 -10.54 -13.37
N ARG A 202 -6.42 -9.45 -13.52
CA ARG A 202 -6.11 -8.54 -12.41
C ARG A 202 -7.35 -7.82 -11.90
N GLN A 203 -8.20 -7.32 -12.78
CA GLN A 203 -9.44 -6.66 -12.38
C GLN A 203 -10.38 -7.62 -11.62
N GLU A 204 -10.51 -8.85 -12.10
CA GLU A 204 -11.29 -9.90 -11.41
C GLU A 204 -10.69 -10.21 -10.03
N LEU A 205 -9.36 -10.28 -9.92
CA LEU A 205 -8.65 -10.45 -8.66
C LEU A 205 -8.95 -9.29 -7.69
N ILE A 206 -8.78 -8.04 -8.13
CA ILE A 206 -9.06 -6.86 -7.31
C ILE A 206 -10.51 -6.91 -6.79
N TRP A 207 -11.49 -7.11 -7.66
CA TRP A 207 -12.89 -7.17 -7.26
C TRP A 207 -13.20 -8.33 -6.29
N SER A 208 -12.49 -9.44 -6.41
CA SER A 208 -12.65 -10.56 -5.48
C SER A 208 -12.16 -10.25 -4.05
N LEU A 209 -11.25 -9.29 -3.92
CA LEU A 209 -10.62 -8.89 -2.66
C LEU A 209 -11.26 -7.65 -2.04
N MET A 210 -11.94 -6.84 -2.86
CA MET A 210 -12.66 -5.66 -2.39
C MET A 210 -13.90 -6.05 -1.55
N PRO A 211 -14.30 -5.22 -0.59
CA PRO A 211 -15.62 -5.35 0.04
C PRO A 211 -16.72 -5.39 -1.02
N GLY A 212 -17.71 -6.25 -0.83
CA GLY A 212 -18.86 -6.29 -1.73
C GLY A 212 -19.73 -5.04 -1.57
N ASP A 213 -20.57 -4.75 -2.58
CA ASP A 213 -21.45 -3.56 -2.70
C ASP A 213 -22.49 -3.38 -1.58
N ARG A 214 -22.54 -4.30 -0.63
CA ARG A 214 -23.43 -4.19 0.54
C ARG A 214 -22.71 -3.46 1.65
N GLY A 215 -22.63 -2.15 1.49
CA GLY A 215 -22.33 -1.16 2.51
C GLY A 215 -21.41 -1.66 3.61
N ALA A 216 -20.09 -1.60 3.42
CA ALA A 216 -19.16 -1.78 4.52
C ALA A 216 -19.60 -0.82 5.65
N ARG A 217 -20.30 -1.35 6.65
CA ARG A 217 -20.53 -0.65 7.89
C ARG A 217 -19.17 -0.56 8.54
N ILE A 218 -18.50 0.56 8.34
CA ILE A 218 -17.39 0.92 9.22
C ILE A 218 -18.03 1.14 10.58
N SER A 219 -17.93 0.11 11.42
CA SER A 219 -18.26 0.24 12.81
C SER A 219 -17.30 1.29 13.36
N ARG A 220 -17.85 2.43 13.82
CA ARG A 220 -17.12 3.40 14.60
C ARG A 220 -16.75 2.71 15.90
N VAL A 221 -15.63 2.04 15.93
CA VAL A 221 -15.02 1.67 17.20
C VAL A 221 -14.65 2.97 17.87
N ALA A 222 -15.37 3.22 18.94
CA ALA A 222 -15.25 4.27 19.91
C ALA A 222 -14.24 5.38 19.59
N ALA A 223 -14.76 6.54 19.18
CA ALA A 223 -14.05 7.79 19.31
C ALA A 223 -13.56 7.91 20.76
N GLY A 224 -12.26 7.73 21.00
CA GLY A 224 -11.69 7.85 22.34
C GLY A 224 -10.42 7.04 22.62
N ALA A 225 -10.07 6.08 21.78
CA ALA A 225 -8.75 5.46 21.90
C ALA A 225 -7.73 6.36 21.18
N GLU A 226 -6.93 7.06 21.93
CA GLU A 226 -5.70 7.69 21.43
C GLU A 226 -4.89 6.58 20.76
N VAL A 227 -4.82 6.63 19.41
CA VAL A 227 -4.03 5.66 18.63
C VAL A 227 -2.57 5.89 19.00
N ALA A 228 -2.03 5.06 19.89
CA ALA A 228 -0.62 5.07 20.16
C ALA A 228 0.13 4.80 18.85
N PRO A 229 1.08 5.65 18.45
CA PRO A 229 1.86 5.41 17.23
C PRO A 229 2.56 4.05 17.36
N PRO A 230 2.67 3.28 16.27
CA PRO A 230 3.39 2.01 16.30
C PRO A 230 4.81 2.23 16.81
N ARG A 231 5.30 1.29 17.62
CA ARG A 231 6.56 1.42 18.37
C ARG A 231 7.82 1.40 17.52
N GLU A 232 7.74 0.97 16.27
CA GLU A 232 8.84 1.03 15.31
C GLU A 232 8.50 2.02 14.19
N ILE A 233 9.21 3.11 14.20
CA ILE A 233 9.08 4.19 13.25
C ILE A 233 10.30 4.12 12.36
N VAL A 234 10.11 3.75 11.10
CA VAL A 234 11.16 3.82 10.10
C VAL A 234 11.30 5.26 9.64
N GLU A 235 12.42 5.91 9.97
CA GLU A 235 12.78 7.19 9.37
C GLU A 235 13.41 6.92 8.00
N VAL A 236 12.84 7.53 6.96
CA VAL A 236 13.31 7.37 5.60
C VAL A 236 14.15 8.59 5.21
N GLU A 237 15.37 8.33 4.82
CA GLU A 237 16.23 9.34 4.22
C GLU A 237 15.86 9.49 2.73
N LEU A 238 15.35 10.68 2.36
CA LEU A 238 14.96 10.94 0.98
C LEU A 238 16.24 11.13 0.11
N PRO A 239 16.26 10.59 -1.12
CA PRO A 239 17.37 10.80 -2.03
C PRO A 239 17.49 12.29 -2.38
N PRO A 240 18.69 12.77 -2.74
CA PRO A 240 18.91 14.15 -3.13
C PRO A 240 18.06 14.51 -4.36
N VAL A 241 17.60 15.77 -4.41
CA VAL A 241 16.86 16.28 -5.57
C VAL A 241 17.80 16.31 -6.76
N ARG A 242 17.48 15.57 -7.81
CA ARG A 242 18.19 15.68 -9.09
C ARG A 242 17.84 17.02 -9.72
N SER A 243 18.76 17.98 -9.69
CA SER A 243 18.66 19.20 -10.49
C SER A 243 18.70 18.81 -11.97
N ARG A 244 17.66 19.18 -12.73
CA ARG A 244 17.76 19.15 -14.19
C ARG A 244 18.78 20.22 -14.58
N GLU A 245 19.94 19.81 -15.08
CA GLU A 245 20.78 20.74 -15.80
C GLU A 245 20.00 21.22 -17.04
N PRO A 246 19.97 22.53 -17.32
CA PRO A 246 19.37 23.00 -18.55
C PRO A 246 20.15 22.40 -19.73
N GLU A 247 19.45 21.71 -20.62
CA GLU A 247 20.01 21.30 -21.92
C GLU A 247 20.42 22.58 -22.67
N GLU A 248 21.73 22.74 -22.92
CA GLU A 248 22.26 23.77 -23.82
C GLU A 248 21.97 23.43 -25.28
#